data_745b3cdd7dee94b26dffe121d3e60cb1
#
_entry.id   745b3cdd7dee94b26dffe121d3e60cb1
#
_cell.length_a   1.000
_cell.length_b   1.000
_cell.length_c   1.000
_cell.angle_alpha   90.00
_cell.angle_beta   90.00
_cell.angle_gamma   90.00
#
_symmetry.space_group_name_H-M   'P 1'
#
loop_
_entity.id
_entity.type
_entity.pdbx_description
1 polymer ?
#
loop_
_entity_poly.entity_id
_entity_poly.type
_entity_poly.pdbx_seq_one_letter_code
_entity_poly.pdbx_strand_id
1 'polypeptide(L)'
;MSLQQACIDLDKAFKNFFEGRARFPRFKRKHGVQSSYYCSGKIGFGADWIQLPKVATRIRAVIHRPIEGKLKSITVSRTVTGKYFASILADDGLAKPELVAVLREEAIVGADAGLIDLMTESSGRKTKNPRFLRRAQRNLRRKQKALFRKNKGSKNRAKARLTLAKAHERSANAKDDFQHKLPKRLVDENQAVVVETLAVKSMLKNRRLARAISDAGWSGPIAKIGYKAERCGKHLVKIDRWASTSKTCWYCGHKLEKLDLKVRCWTCEACGAEHDRDENAARNIKRLGVLELRAGGWHVPGCGGLRQTVHVTAAADEAENIAA
;
A
#
# COMPACT_ATOMS: atom_id res chain seq x y z
N MET A 1 -24.94 19.41 -13.26
CA MET A 1 -23.68 18.70 -12.86
C MET A 1 -23.66 18.26 -11.39
N SER A 2 -23.98 19.09 -10.39
CA SER A 2 -23.98 18.66 -8.98
C SER A 2 -25.02 17.57 -8.65
N LEU A 3 -26.21 17.66 -9.23
CA LEU A 3 -27.27 16.64 -9.09
C LEU A 3 -26.86 15.32 -9.77
N GLN A 4 -26.32 15.38 -10.97
CA GLN A 4 -25.82 14.22 -11.69
C GLN A 4 -24.72 13.49 -10.90
N GLN A 5 -23.78 14.24 -10.31
CA GLN A 5 -22.74 13.65 -9.45
C GLN A 5 -23.33 13.02 -8.18
N ALA A 6 -24.35 13.64 -7.60
CA ALA A 6 -25.03 13.07 -6.44
C ALA A 6 -25.70 11.72 -6.77
N CYS A 7 -26.32 11.59 -7.96
CA CYS A 7 -26.88 10.31 -8.42
C CYS A 7 -25.79 9.26 -8.63
N ILE A 8 -24.66 9.63 -9.26
CA ILE A 8 -23.52 8.72 -9.44
C ILE A 8 -22.95 8.27 -8.10
N ASP A 9 -22.81 9.19 -7.15
CA ASP A 9 -22.29 8.86 -5.81
C ASP A 9 -23.26 7.95 -5.04
N LEU A 10 -24.57 8.15 -5.22
CA LEU A 10 -25.60 7.30 -4.63
C LEU A 10 -25.58 5.88 -5.23
N ASP A 11 -25.49 5.77 -6.56
CA ASP A 11 -25.37 4.47 -7.25
C ASP A 11 -24.14 3.69 -6.77
N LYS A 12 -22.97 4.36 -6.70
CA LYS A 12 -21.75 3.75 -6.14
C LYS A 12 -21.91 3.32 -4.70
N ALA A 13 -22.63 4.10 -3.88
CA ALA A 13 -22.84 3.77 -2.48
C ALA A 13 -23.72 2.51 -2.33
N PHE A 14 -24.78 2.37 -3.14
CA PHE A 14 -25.60 1.18 -3.18
C PHE A 14 -24.88 -0.04 -3.74
N LYS A 15 -24.11 0.10 -4.82
CA LYS A 15 -23.26 -0.98 -5.34
C LYS A 15 -22.31 -1.52 -4.27
N ASN A 16 -21.62 -0.62 -3.55
CA ASN A 16 -20.74 -1.03 -2.46
C ASN A 16 -21.48 -1.71 -1.29
N PHE A 17 -22.72 -1.34 -1.05
CA PHE A 17 -23.56 -2.00 -0.05
C PHE A 17 -23.95 -3.42 -0.49
N PHE A 18 -24.49 -3.59 -1.70
CA PHE A 18 -24.89 -4.89 -2.23
C PHE A 18 -23.71 -5.87 -2.38
N GLU A 19 -22.52 -5.35 -2.71
CA GLU A 19 -21.28 -6.14 -2.77
C GLU A 19 -20.67 -6.40 -1.38
N GLY A 20 -21.33 -6.03 -0.27
CA GLY A 20 -20.83 -6.23 1.09
C GLY A 20 -19.60 -5.40 1.47
N ARG A 21 -19.20 -4.44 0.63
CA ARG A 21 -18.03 -3.57 0.87
C ARG A 21 -18.30 -2.43 1.85
N ALA A 22 -19.57 -2.02 1.99
CA ALA A 22 -19.98 -0.91 2.85
C ALA A 22 -21.31 -1.22 3.56
N ARG A 23 -21.63 -0.40 4.58
CA ARG A 23 -22.95 -0.43 5.21
C ARG A 23 -23.96 0.34 4.36
N PHE A 24 -25.27 0.15 4.66
CA PHE A 24 -26.37 0.87 4.00
C PHE A 24 -26.10 2.38 3.93
N PRO A 25 -26.29 3.03 2.77
CA PRO A 25 -26.04 4.45 2.57
C PRO A 25 -26.87 5.32 3.52
N ARG A 26 -26.25 6.36 4.07
CA ARG A 26 -26.94 7.33 4.92
C ARG A 26 -27.04 8.67 4.21
N PHE A 27 -28.22 9.31 4.32
CA PHE A 27 -28.42 10.65 3.78
C PHE A 27 -27.44 11.67 4.40
N LYS A 28 -26.81 12.47 3.58
CA LYS A 28 -26.02 13.63 4.03
C LYS A 28 -26.98 14.70 4.54
N ARG A 29 -26.70 15.24 5.72
CA ARG A 29 -27.50 16.34 6.29
C ARG A 29 -26.93 17.69 5.82
N LYS A 30 -27.78 18.69 5.54
CA LYS A 30 -27.41 20.04 5.13
C LYS A 30 -26.37 20.67 6.09
N HIS A 31 -26.50 20.46 7.38
CA HIS A 31 -25.60 20.95 8.42
C HIS A 31 -24.56 19.93 8.88
N GLY A 32 -24.40 18.82 8.14
CA GLY A 32 -23.36 17.83 8.39
C GLY A 32 -21.98 18.32 7.97
N VAL A 33 -20.95 17.56 8.34
CA VAL A 33 -19.57 17.84 7.91
C VAL A 33 -19.45 17.57 6.42
N GLN A 34 -19.30 18.62 5.63
CA GLN A 34 -18.93 18.53 4.22
C GLN A 34 -17.42 18.75 4.12
N SER A 35 -16.68 17.69 3.78
CA SER A 35 -15.22 17.72 3.72
C SER A 35 -14.66 17.79 2.30
N SER A 36 -15.49 17.57 1.28
CA SER A 36 -15.06 17.59 -0.12
C SER A 36 -16.13 18.14 -1.07
N TYR A 37 -15.68 18.76 -2.13
CA TYR A 37 -16.50 19.29 -3.22
C TYR A 37 -15.86 18.87 -4.55
N TYR A 38 -16.62 18.13 -5.35
CA TYR A 38 -16.23 17.72 -6.70
C TYR A 38 -16.84 18.66 -7.72
N CYS A 39 -16.06 19.05 -8.71
CA CYS A 39 -16.59 19.72 -9.90
C CYS A 39 -15.86 19.28 -11.17
N SER A 40 -16.63 19.22 -12.25
CA SER A 40 -16.17 19.02 -13.61
C SER A 40 -16.56 20.25 -14.46
N GLY A 41 -15.91 20.45 -15.59
CA GLY A 41 -16.16 21.56 -16.50
C GLY A 41 -14.95 22.45 -16.68
N LYS A 42 -15.16 23.73 -17.04
CA LYS A 42 -14.06 24.67 -17.27
C LYS A 42 -13.35 25.00 -15.96
N ILE A 43 -12.19 24.39 -15.74
CA ILE A 43 -11.31 24.63 -14.61
C ILE A 43 -10.15 25.46 -15.13
N GLY A 44 -9.96 26.67 -14.57
CA GLY A 44 -8.79 27.48 -14.86
C GLY A 44 -7.67 27.18 -13.88
N PHE A 45 -6.44 27.25 -14.33
CA PHE A 45 -5.26 27.15 -13.47
C PHE A 45 -4.11 27.98 -14.02
N GLY A 46 -3.19 28.36 -13.15
CA GLY A 46 -1.93 29.03 -13.47
C GLY A 46 -0.84 28.56 -12.55
N ALA A 47 0.29 29.25 -12.50
CA ALA A 47 1.44 28.86 -11.70
C ALA A 47 1.15 28.77 -10.19
N ASP A 48 0.27 29.63 -9.68
CA ASP A 48 -0.03 29.76 -8.26
C ASP A 48 -1.52 29.91 -7.93
N TRP A 49 -2.41 29.64 -8.89
CA TRP A 49 -3.86 29.80 -8.70
C TRP A 49 -4.67 28.71 -9.40
N ILE A 50 -5.84 28.48 -8.87
CA ILE A 50 -6.88 27.61 -9.45
C ILE A 50 -8.18 28.41 -9.50
N GLN A 51 -8.95 28.27 -10.58
CA GLN A 51 -10.30 28.83 -10.72
C GLN A 51 -11.31 27.70 -10.89
N LEU A 52 -12.29 27.69 -9.99
CA LEU A 52 -13.37 26.71 -10.02
C LEU A 52 -14.49 27.16 -10.96
N PRO A 53 -15.22 26.27 -11.63
CA PRO A 53 -16.39 26.59 -12.41
C PRO A 53 -17.42 27.38 -11.57
N LYS A 54 -17.98 28.43 -12.14
CA LYS A 54 -18.95 29.34 -11.50
C LYS A 54 -18.41 30.15 -10.32
N VAL A 55 -17.11 30.17 -10.08
CA VAL A 55 -16.44 31.04 -9.12
C VAL A 55 -15.66 32.08 -9.90
N ALA A 56 -16.02 33.35 -9.75
CA ALA A 56 -15.38 34.45 -10.49
C ALA A 56 -13.93 34.72 -10.05
N THR A 57 -13.63 34.48 -8.75
CA THR A 57 -12.33 34.78 -8.18
C THR A 57 -11.36 33.62 -8.34
N ARG A 58 -10.08 33.94 -8.63
CA ARG A 58 -8.97 32.98 -8.61
C ARG A 58 -8.61 32.64 -7.17
N ILE A 59 -8.43 31.37 -6.89
CA ILE A 59 -8.05 30.86 -5.56
C ILE A 59 -6.54 30.59 -5.59
N ARG A 60 -5.80 31.24 -4.71
CA ARG A 60 -4.36 30.98 -4.57
C ARG A 60 -4.10 29.55 -4.18
N ALA A 61 -3.21 28.86 -4.90
CA ALA A 61 -2.87 27.44 -4.70
C ALA A 61 -1.37 27.22 -4.89
N VAL A 62 -0.80 26.36 -4.06
CA VAL A 62 0.59 25.91 -4.25
C VAL A 62 0.57 24.74 -5.22
N ILE A 63 1.09 24.96 -6.42
CA ILE A 63 1.20 23.95 -7.47
C ILE A 63 2.65 23.48 -7.49
N HIS A 64 2.90 22.30 -6.89
CA HIS A 64 4.25 21.78 -6.69
C HIS A 64 4.80 20.97 -7.88
N ARG A 65 4.00 20.77 -8.93
CA ARG A 65 4.40 20.11 -10.18
C ARG A 65 3.55 20.64 -11.33
N PRO A 66 4.05 20.64 -12.57
CA PRO A 66 3.27 20.99 -13.75
C PRO A 66 2.02 20.13 -13.86
N ILE A 67 0.95 20.73 -14.34
CA ILE A 67 -0.28 20.02 -14.70
C ILE A 67 -0.30 19.91 -16.21
N GLU A 68 -0.06 18.70 -16.71
CA GLU A 68 0.00 18.40 -18.13
C GLU A 68 -1.34 17.81 -18.60
N GLY A 69 -1.70 18.09 -19.86
CA GLY A 69 -2.87 17.52 -20.50
C GLY A 69 -4.19 18.26 -20.23
N LYS A 70 -5.30 17.64 -20.61
CA LYS A 70 -6.65 18.20 -20.51
C LYS A 70 -7.25 17.93 -19.14
N LEU A 71 -7.59 19.00 -18.42
CA LEU A 71 -8.27 18.88 -17.13
C LEU A 71 -9.68 18.29 -17.29
N LYS A 72 -9.98 17.23 -16.57
CA LYS A 72 -11.30 16.57 -16.54
C LYS A 72 -12.13 16.98 -15.34
N SER A 73 -11.52 16.99 -14.17
CA SER A 73 -12.22 17.34 -12.93
C SER A 73 -11.28 17.80 -11.83
N ILE A 74 -11.84 18.47 -10.84
CA ILE A 74 -11.15 18.86 -9.62
C ILE A 74 -12.00 18.48 -8.40
N THR A 75 -11.35 17.93 -7.39
CA THR A 75 -11.96 17.68 -6.08
C THR A 75 -11.25 18.52 -5.04
N VAL A 76 -11.94 19.50 -4.49
CA VAL A 76 -11.45 20.30 -3.38
C VAL A 76 -11.85 19.62 -2.09
N SER A 77 -10.89 19.36 -1.20
CA SER A 77 -11.14 18.74 0.09
C SER A 77 -10.59 19.59 1.23
N ARG A 78 -11.25 19.53 2.40
CA ARG A 78 -10.82 20.19 3.63
C ARG A 78 -10.50 19.16 4.69
N THR A 79 -9.30 19.23 5.25
CA THR A 79 -8.92 18.39 6.37
C THR A 79 -9.56 18.86 7.69
N VAL A 80 -9.54 17.98 8.69
CA VAL A 80 -9.99 18.30 10.06
C VAL A 80 -9.16 19.43 10.67
N THR A 81 -7.93 19.63 10.20
CA THR A 81 -7.02 20.70 10.64
C THR A 81 -7.26 22.04 9.95
N GLY A 82 -8.21 22.08 8.99
CA GLY A 82 -8.58 23.29 8.26
C GLY A 82 -7.76 23.57 7.00
N LYS A 83 -6.88 22.66 6.59
CA LYS A 83 -6.13 22.79 5.32
C LYS A 83 -7.01 22.37 4.16
N TYR A 84 -6.84 23.04 3.02
CA TYR A 84 -7.51 22.71 1.77
C TYR A 84 -6.54 22.05 0.81
N PHE A 85 -7.02 21.07 0.07
CA PHE A 85 -6.30 20.37 -0.98
C PHE A 85 -7.19 20.31 -2.22
N ALA A 86 -6.57 20.45 -3.39
CA ALA A 86 -7.21 20.25 -4.68
C ALA A 86 -6.59 19.02 -5.37
N SER A 87 -7.39 18.00 -5.59
CA SER A 87 -7.02 16.84 -6.39
C SER A 87 -7.51 17.05 -7.80
N ILE A 88 -6.61 17.17 -8.75
CA ILE A 88 -6.89 17.45 -10.16
C ILE A 88 -6.74 16.15 -10.94
N LEU A 89 -7.77 15.83 -11.73
CA LEU A 89 -7.71 14.76 -12.72
C LEU A 89 -7.45 15.43 -14.09
N ALA A 90 -6.33 15.09 -14.66
CA ALA A 90 -5.94 15.49 -16.01
C ALA A 90 -5.77 14.23 -16.88
N ASP A 91 -6.05 14.40 -18.15
CA ASP A 91 -5.81 13.41 -19.18
C ASP A 91 -4.63 13.91 -20.01
N ASP A 92 -3.50 13.30 -19.86
CA ASP A 92 -2.25 13.66 -20.56
C ASP A 92 -2.21 13.15 -22.00
N GLY A 93 -3.22 12.37 -22.41
CA GLY A 93 -3.32 11.79 -23.75
C GLY A 93 -2.28 10.69 -24.03
N LEU A 94 -1.46 10.35 -23.04
CA LEU A 94 -0.46 9.30 -23.19
C LEU A 94 -1.10 7.92 -23.04
N ALA A 95 -0.73 7.01 -23.92
CA ALA A 95 -1.06 5.59 -23.75
C ALA A 95 -0.37 5.05 -22.48
N LYS A 96 -0.99 4.08 -21.84
CA LYS A 96 -0.31 3.35 -20.76
C LYS A 96 0.96 2.72 -21.31
N PRO A 97 2.11 2.85 -20.60
CA PRO A 97 3.32 2.19 -21.05
C PRO A 97 3.11 0.68 -21.09
N GLU A 98 3.62 0.07 -22.15
CA GLU A 98 3.62 -1.38 -22.27
C GLU A 98 4.49 -2.00 -21.19
N LEU A 99 4.12 -3.20 -20.78
CA LEU A 99 4.89 -3.95 -19.79
C LEU A 99 6.22 -4.38 -20.39
N VAL A 100 7.29 -4.31 -19.62
CA VAL A 100 8.61 -4.78 -20.02
C VAL A 100 8.53 -6.25 -20.42
N ALA A 101 8.79 -6.55 -21.68
CA ALA A 101 8.64 -7.89 -22.24
C ALA A 101 9.79 -8.85 -21.86
N VAL A 102 11.00 -8.31 -21.78
CA VAL A 102 12.21 -9.08 -21.41
C VAL A 102 12.71 -8.60 -20.05
N LEU A 103 12.65 -9.48 -19.07
CA LEU A 103 13.00 -9.18 -17.67
C LEU A 103 14.38 -9.78 -17.34
N ARG A 104 15.31 -8.93 -16.90
CA ARG A 104 16.59 -9.40 -16.39
C ARG A 104 16.40 -9.91 -14.96
N GLU A 105 16.89 -11.09 -14.65
CA GLU A 105 16.69 -11.71 -13.32
C GLU A 105 17.30 -10.85 -12.19
N GLU A 106 18.44 -10.19 -12.43
CA GLU A 106 19.07 -9.25 -11.50
C GLU A 106 18.21 -8.00 -11.24
N ALA A 107 17.36 -7.62 -12.19
CA ALA A 107 16.40 -6.52 -12.05
C ALA A 107 15.04 -6.93 -11.48
N ILE A 108 14.94 -8.13 -10.93
CA ILE A 108 13.76 -8.62 -10.18
C ILE A 108 14.12 -8.67 -8.70
N VAL A 109 13.31 -8.06 -7.86
CA VAL A 109 13.48 -8.07 -6.41
C VAL A 109 12.34 -8.80 -5.72
N GLY A 110 12.68 -9.74 -4.83
CA GLY A 110 11.76 -10.31 -3.87
C GLY A 110 11.76 -9.47 -2.59
N ALA A 111 10.60 -9.22 -2.02
CA ALA A 111 10.45 -8.38 -0.83
C ALA A 111 9.57 -9.06 0.23
N ASP A 112 10.20 -9.46 1.33
CA ASP A 112 9.55 -10.00 2.51
C ASP A 112 9.08 -8.89 3.45
N ALA A 113 7.85 -8.98 3.96
CA ALA A 113 7.23 -7.98 4.81
C ALA A 113 7.29 -8.38 6.29
N GLY A 114 8.10 -7.68 7.08
CA GLY A 114 8.34 -7.97 8.49
C GLY A 114 7.83 -6.90 9.46
N LEU A 115 7.86 -7.21 10.77
CA LEU A 115 7.53 -6.27 11.84
C LEU A 115 8.77 -5.62 12.48
N ILE A 116 9.93 -6.27 12.44
CA ILE A 116 11.20 -5.73 12.93
C ILE A 116 11.77 -4.83 11.85
N ASP A 117 12.12 -5.40 10.73
CA ASP A 117 12.33 -4.68 9.49
C ASP A 117 11.02 -4.65 8.72
N LEU A 118 10.65 -3.51 8.19
CA LEU A 118 9.37 -3.36 7.49
C LEU A 118 9.37 -4.15 6.19
N MET A 119 10.55 -4.25 5.58
CA MET A 119 10.76 -4.97 4.32
C MET A 119 12.22 -5.42 4.22
N THR A 120 12.42 -6.67 3.88
CA THR A 120 13.72 -7.27 3.56
C THR A 120 13.73 -7.64 2.09
N GLU A 121 14.72 -7.18 1.34
CA GLU A 121 14.87 -7.42 -0.09
C GLU A 121 15.76 -8.64 -0.34
N SER A 122 15.56 -9.31 -1.47
CA SER A 122 16.38 -10.47 -1.89
C SER A 122 17.86 -10.14 -2.11
N SER A 123 18.20 -8.84 -2.21
CA SER A 123 19.58 -8.33 -2.20
C SER A 123 20.23 -8.31 -0.82
N GLY A 124 19.51 -8.65 0.25
CA GLY A 124 19.95 -8.52 1.64
C GLY A 124 19.68 -7.13 2.25
N ARG A 125 19.19 -6.18 1.46
CA ARG A 125 18.87 -4.83 1.96
C ARG A 125 17.66 -4.86 2.88
N LYS A 126 17.81 -4.36 4.12
CA LYS A 126 16.75 -4.30 5.14
C LYS A 126 16.28 -2.87 5.34
N THR A 127 14.97 -2.66 5.19
CA THR A 127 14.32 -1.38 5.47
C THR A 127 13.70 -1.42 6.86
N LYS A 128 14.27 -0.68 7.80
CA LYS A 128 13.79 -0.63 9.20
C LYS A 128 12.36 -0.12 9.29
N ASN A 129 11.58 -0.71 10.21
CA ASN A 129 10.22 -0.27 10.48
C ASN A 129 10.23 1.05 11.30
N PRO A 130 9.74 2.17 10.74
CA PRO A 130 9.79 3.48 11.41
C PRO A 130 8.88 3.59 12.62
N ARG A 131 7.87 2.71 12.76
CA ARG A 131 6.92 2.64 13.89
C ARG A 131 6.30 4.00 14.22
N PHE A 132 5.77 4.69 13.23
CA PHE A 132 5.26 6.07 13.32
C PHE A 132 4.21 6.25 14.42
N LEU A 133 3.23 5.36 14.51
CA LEU A 133 2.18 5.43 15.52
C LEU A 133 2.74 5.19 16.94
N ARG A 134 3.62 4.19 17.09
CA ARG A 134 4.27 3.90 18.37
C ARG A 134 5.07 5.12 18.87
N ARG A 135 5.85 5.76 17.99
CA ARG A 135 6.61 6.98 18.32
C ARG A 135 5.72 8.15 18.71
N ALA A 136 4.59 8.34 18.02
CA ALA A 136 3.64 9.42 18.29
C ALA A 136 2.74 9.13 19.52
N GLN A 137 2.62 7.89 19.99
CA GLN A 137 1.61 7.42 20.94
C GLN A 137 1.58 8.20 22.26
N ARG A 138 2.74 8.47 22.86
CA ARG A 138 2.83 9.22 24.15
C ARG A 138 2.23 10.62 24.01
N ASN A 139 2.57 11.32 22.92
CA ASN A 139 2.07 12.66 22.65
C ASN A 139 0.56 12.66 22.33
N LEU A 140 0.11 11.70 21.50
CA LEU A 140 -1.30 11.54 21.17
C LEU A 140 -2.14 11.27 22.43
N ARG A 141 -1.73 10.35 23.31
CA ARG A 141 -2.41 10.05 24.56
C ARG A 141 -2.52 11.28 25.46
N ARG A 142 -1.44 12.07 25.61
CA ARG A 142 -1.44 13.30 26.40
C ARG A 142 -2.46 14.31 25.87
N LYS A 143 -2.46 14.54 24.54
CA LYS A 143 -3.41 15.46 23.89
C LYS A 143 -4.85 14.97 23.98
N GLN A 144 -5.05 13.66 23.87
CA GLN A 144 -6.36 13.04 24.03
C GLN A 144 -6.91 13.22 25.44
N LYS A 145 -6.10 12.97 26.48
CA LYS A 145 -6.49 13.24 27.88
C LYS A 145 -6.82 14.73 28.10
N ALA A 146 -6.02 15.65 27.52
CA ALA A 146 -6.29 17.08 27.58
C ALA A 146 -7.62 17.46 26.93
N LEU A 147 -7.98 16.85 25.79
CA LEU A 147 -9.25 17.04 25.13
C LEU A 147 -10.43 16.55 25.98
N PHE A 148 -10.33 15.38 26.60
CA PHE A 148 -11.41 14.80 27.42
C PHE A 148 -11.71 15.61 28.68
N ARG A 149 -10.71 16.32 29.24
CA ARG A 149 -10.88 17.20 30.40
C ARG A 149 -11.61 18.51 30.10
N LYS A 150 -11.91 18.80 28.82
CA LYS A 150 -12.59 20.04 28.42
C LYS A 150 -14.09 19.84 28.25
N ASN A 151 -14.88 20.82 28.68
CA ASN A 151 -16.33 20.78 28.59
C ASN A 151 -16.79 20.69 27.14
N LYS A 152 -17.79 19.82 26.89
CA LYS A 152 -18.41 19.68 25.57
C LYS A 152 -18.97 21.04 25.12
N GLY A 153 -18.75 21.41 23.85
CA GLY A 153 -19.22 22.69 23.28
C GLY A 153 -18.30 23.89 23.52
N SER A 154 -17.35 23.85 24.49
CA SER A 154 -16.50 24.97 24.78
C SER A 154 -15.46 25.30 23.68
N LYS A 155 -15.12 26.58 23.53
CA LYS A 155 -14.04 27.04 22.63
C LYS A 155 -12.70 26.37 22.97
N ASN A 156 -12.42 26.13 24.25
CA ASN A 156 -11.21 25.44 24.69
C ASN A 156 -11.18 23.96 24.25
N ARG A 157 -12.33 23.28 24.22
CA ARG A 157 -12.43 21.94 23.66
C ARG A 157 -12.18 21.94 22.16
N ALA A 158 -12.68 22.94 21.41
CA ALA A 158 -12.42 23.07 19.99
C ALA A 158 -10.92 23.27 19.70
N LYS A 159 -10.23 24.11 20.48
CA LYS A 159 -8.76 24.27 20.40
C LYS A 159 -8.00 22.97 20.70
N ALA A 160 -8.39 22.25 21.76
CA ALA A 160 -7.78 20.98 22.12
C ALA A 160 -8.01 19.90 21.02
N ARG A 161 -9.21 19.85 20.42
CA ARG A 161 -9.53 18.96 19.30
C ARG A 161 -8.65 19.26 18.08
N LEU A 162 -8.45 20.52 17.73
CA LEU A 162 -7.56 20.91 16.64
C LEU A 162 -6.11 20.52 16.94
N THR A 163 -5.64 20.71 18.17
CA THR A 163 -4.28 20.33 18.58
C THR A 163 -4.06 18.81 18.50
N LEU A 164 -5.05 18.01 18.88
CA LEU A 164 -5.01 16.56 18.70
C LEU A 164 -5.03 16.16 17.23
N ALA A 165 -5.91 16.78 16.42
CA ALA A 165 -6.01 16.53 14.99
C ALA A 165 -4.68 16.81 14.25
N LYS A 166 -4.01 17.93 14.58
CA LYS A 166 -2.68 18.25 14.03
C LYS A 166 -1.63 17.21 14.39
N ALA A 167 -1.70 16.61 15.60
CA ALA A 167 -0.76 15.56 15.98
C ALA A 167 -1.01 14.24 15.22
N HIS A 168 -2.27 13.86 14.99
CA HIS A 168 -2.63 12.74 14.13
C HIS A 168 -2.19 12.98 12.68
N GLU A 169 -2.46 14.16 12.13
CA GLU A 169 -2.07 14.53 10.77
C GLU A 169 -0.55 14.42 10.56
N ARG A 170 0.27 14.90 11.49
CA ARG A 170 1.74 14.76 11.40
C ARG A 170 2.18 13.30 11.33
N SER A 171 1.60 12.43 12.16
CA SER A 171 1.93 11.02 12.16
C SER A 171 1.48 10.31 10.87
N ALA A 172 0.29 10.66 10.38
CA ALA A 172 -0.25 10.13 9.14
C ALA A 172 0.59 10.57 7.93
N ASN A 173 0.94 11.86 7.84
CA ASN A 173 1.75 12.39 6.74
C ASN A 173 3.15 11.79 6.71
N ALA A 174 3.79 11.63 7.88
CA ALA A 174 5.11 11.00 7.95
C ALA A 174 5.07 9.52 7.51
N LYS A 175 3.99 8.79 7.86
CA LYS A 175 3.78 7.42 7.40
C LYS A 175 3.54 7.39 5.89
N ASP A 176 2.71 8.27 5.38
CA ASP A 176 2.36 8.32 3.96
C ASP A 176 3.56 8.72 3.09
N ASP A 177 4.36 9.71 3.50
CA ASP A 177 5.60 10.09 2.82
C ASP A 177 6.56 8.90 2.71
N PHE A 178 6.79 8.20 3.81
CA PHE A 178 7.62 6.99 3.81
C PHE A 178 7.06 5.91 2.89
N GLN A 179 5.74 5.68 2.95
CA GLN A 179 5.03 4.72 2.12
C GLN A 179 5.01 5.11 0.63
N HIS A 180 5.30 6.34 0.27
CA HIS A 180 5.51 6.76 -1.11
C HIS A 180 6.96 6.62 -1.57
N LYS A 181 7.93 6.88 -0.68
CA LYS A 181 9.37 6.83 -0.99
C LYS A 181 9.86 5.41 -1.17
N LEU A 182 9.52 4.48 -0.26
CA LEU A 182 9.95 3.09 -0.35
C LEU A 182 9.44 2.40 -1.63
N PRO A 183 8.13 2.41 -1.96
CA PRO A 183 7.64 1.87 -3.23
C PRO A 183 8.23 2.56 -4.47
N LYS A 184 8.46 3.87 -4.41
CA LYS A 184 9.09 4.57 -5.54
C LYS A 184 10.48 4.00 -5.80
N ARG A 185 11.31 3.88 -4.77
CA ARG A 185 12.66 3.33 -4.89
C ARG A 185 12.63 1.90 -5.45
N LEU A 186 11.78 1.02 -4.90
CA LEU A 186 11.69 -0.36 -5.36
C LEU A 186 11.30 -0.46 -6.84
N VAL A 187 10.35 0.37 -7.27
CA VAL A 187 9.92 0.40 -8.68
C VAL A 187 10.97 1.05 -9.57
N ASP A 188 11.64 2.11 -9.12
CA ASP A 188 12.66 2.79 -9.92
C ASP A 188 13.88 1.86 -10.17
N GLU A 189 14.33 1.15 -9.13
CA GLU A 189 15.52 0.29 -9.17
C GLU A 189 15.30 -1.06 -9.87
N ASN A 190 14.05 -1.52 -10.03
CA ASN A 190 13.74 -2.87 -10.51
C ASN A 190 12.75 -2.87 -11.68
N GLN A 191 12.78 -3.92 -12.51
CA GLN A 191 11.80 -4.19 -13.58
C GLN A 191 10.58 -4.94 -13.03
N ALA A 192 10.78 -5.79 -12.02
CA ALA A 192 9.69 -6.49 -11.33
C ALA A 192 9.91 -6.49 -9.82
N VAL A 193 8.82 -6.30 -9.08
CA VAL A 193 8.80 -6.41 -7.62
C VAL A 193 7.89 -7.58 -7.24
N VAL A 194 8.42 -8.53 -6.51
CA VAL A 194 7.69 -9.71 -6.03
C VAL A 194 7.43 -9.57 -4.54
N VAL A 195 6.17 -9.75 -4.13
CA VAL A 195 5.75 -9.66 -2.72
C VAL A 195 4.85 -10.83 -2.33
N GLU A 196 4.78 -11.12 -1.05
CA GLU A 196 3.81 -12.10 -0.53
C GLU A 196 2.38 -11.54 -0.48
N THR A 197 1.41 -12.43 -0.65
CA THR A 197 -0.01 -12.12 -0.42
C THR A 197 -0.32 -12.23 1.07
N LEU A 198 -0.40 -11.10 1.76
CA LEU A 198 -0.65 -11.05 3.21
C LEU A 198 -2.14 -10.96 3.53
N ALA A 199 -2.64 -11.88 4.36
CA ALA A 199 -3.99 -11.83 4.92
C ALA A 199 -4.10 -10.84 6.10
N VAL A 200 -3.81 -9.55 5.86
CA VAL A 200 -3.70 -8.51 6.91
C VAL A 200 -4.96 -8.44 7.78
N LYS A 201 -6.16 -8.58 7.19
CA LYS A 201 -7.43 -8.60 7.94
C LYS A 201 -7.47 -9.72 8.98
N SER A 202 -7.00 -10.91 8.65
CA SER A 202 -6.91 -12.05 9.56
C SER A 202 -5.85 -11.84 10.63
N MET A 203 -4.67 -11.34 10.23
CA MET A 203 -3.56 -11.04 11.14
C MET A 203 -3.94 -9.99 12.21
N LEU A 204 -4.79 -9.02 11.88
CA LEU A 204 -5.30 -8.01 12.82
C LEU A 204 -6.20 -8.59 13.93
N LYS A 205 -6.73 -9.81 13.78
CA LYS A 205 -7.48 -10.49 14.85
C LYS A 205 -6.58 -10.90 16.02
N ASN A 206 -5.28 -11.06 15.80
CA ASN A 206 -4.33 -11.34 16.87
C ASN A 206 -4.12 -10.09 17.74
N ARG A 207 -4.72 -10.06 18.92
CA ARG A 207 -4.70 -8.92 19.87
C ARG A 207 -3.28 -8.49 20.27
N ARG A 208 -2.33 -9.42 20.33
CA ARG A 208 -0.93 -9.12 20.73
C ARG A 208 -0.18 -8.37 19.64
N LEU A 209 -0.43 -8.69 18.37
CA LEU A 209 0.30 -8.15 17.22
C LEU A 209 -0.49 -7.08 16.45
N ALA A 210 -1.81 -6.99 16.64
CA ALA A 210 -2.69 -6.09 15.87
C ALA A 210 -2.20 -4.64 15.78
N ARG A 211 -1.66 -4.10 16.90
CA ARG A 211 -1.11 -2.75 16.93
C ARG A 211 0.14 -2.61 16.06
N ALA A 212 1.06 -3.57 16.14
CA ALA A 212 2.30 -3.56 15.37
C ALA A 212 2.00 -3.73 13.87
N ILE A 213 1.09 -4.63 13.52
CA ILE A 213 0.62 -4.87 12.15
C ILE A 213 -0.08 -3.62 11.58
N SER A 214 -0.94 -2.97 12.36
CA SER A 214 -1.59 -1.71 11.97
C SER A 214 -0.60 -0.57 11.77
N ASP A 215 0.43 -0.49 12.62
CA ASP A 215 1.49 0.54 12.50
C ASP A 215 2.35 0.28 11.25
N ALA A 216 2.77 -0.96 11.01
CA ALA A 216 3.49 -1.37 9.81
C ALA A 216 2.68 -1.04 8.55
N GLY A 217 1.40 -1.45 8.49
CA GLY A 217 0.44 -1.08 7.46
C GLY A 217 0.87 -1.49 6.06
N TRP A 218 1.30 -2.74 5.88
CA TRP A 218 1.87 -3.31 4.64
C TRP A 218 1.00 -3.14 3.39
N SER A 219 -0.32 -3.15 3.54
CA SER A 219 -1.23 -2.93 2.40
C SER A 219 -1.01 -1.59 1.69
N GLY A 220 -0.58 -0.55 2.42
CA GLY A 220 -0.28 0.77 1.85
C GLY A 220 0.89 0.75 0.86
N PRO A 221 2.10 0.31 1.27
CA PRO A 221 3.24 0.14 0.37
C PRO A 221 2.94 -0.78 -0.83
N ILE A 222 2.31 -1.93 -0.61
CA ILE A 222 1.98 -2.89 -1.68
C ILE A 222 1.05 -2.26 -2.72
N ALA A 223 -0.01 -1.56 -2.28
CA ALA A 223 -0.90 -0.85 -3.21
C ALA A 223 -0.15 0.26 -3.98
N LYS A 224 0.78 0.95 -3.31
CA LYS A 224 1.59 2.00 -3.95
C LYS A 224 2.62 1.43 -4.93
N ILE A 225 3.19 0.26 -4.67
CA ILE A 225 4.03 -0.46 -5.65
C ILE A 225 3.18 -0.78 -6.88
N GLY A 226 1.96 -1.30 -6.71
CA GLY A 226 1.08 -1.70 -7.81
C GLY A 226 0.86 -0.58 -8.82
N TYR A 227 0.27 0.55 -8.40
CA TYR A 227 -0.03 1.63 -9.34
C TYR A 227 1.23 2.32 -9.89
N LYS A 228 2.35 2.33 -9.13
CA LYS A 228 3.61 2.90 -9.62
C LYS A 228 4.25 1.98 -10.66
N ALA A 229 4.25 0.67 -10.45
CA ALA A 229 4.71 -0.31 -11.42
C ALA A 229 3.89 -0.22 -12.71
N GLU A 230 2.56 -0.22 -12.62
CA GLU A 230 1.66 -0.06 -13.77
C GLU A 230 1.97 1.23 -14.55
N ARG A 231 2.20 2.34 -13.86
CA ARG A 231 2.53 3.62 -14.48
C ARG A 231 3.89 3.63 -15.18
N CYS A 232 4.80 2.76 -14.79
CA CYS A 232 6.15 2.65 -15.37
C CYS A 232 6.30 1.46 -16.33
N GLY A 233 5.24 0.74 -16.67
CA GLY A 233 5.31 -0.47 -17.50
C GLY A 233 6.11 -1.61 -16.82
N LYS A 234 6.11 -1.67 -15.49
CA LYS A 234 6.85 -2.65 -14.69
C LYS A 234 5.91 -3.64 -14.01
N HIS A 235 6.45 -4.75 -13.52
CA HIS A 235 5.65 -5.84 -12.98
C HIS A 235 5.54 -5.78 -11.45
N LEU A 236 4.34 -6.05 -10.92
CA LEU A 236 4.12 -6.44 -9.53
C LEU A 236 3.59 -7.86 -9.50
N VAL A 237 4.38 -8.79 -8.97
CA VAL A 237 3.99 -10.18 -8.78
C VAL A 237 3.65 -10.41 -7.32
N LYS A 238 2.55 -11.11 -7.06
CA LYS A 238 2.11 -11.48 -5.71
C LYS A 238 2.09 -12.99 -5.61
N ILE A 239 3.05 -13.56 -4.90
CA ILE A 239 3.10 -15.01 -4.70
C ILE A 239 2.01 -15.47 -3.72
N ASP A 240 1.70 -16.76 -3.77
CA ASP A 240 0.72 -17.34 -2.86
C ASP A 240 1.17 -17.19 -1.40
N ARG A 241 0.19 -16.92 -0.54
CA ARG A 241 0.36 -16.76 0.92
C ARG A 241 0.78 -18.04 1.63
N TRP A 242 0.55 -19.20 1.03
CA TRP A 242 0.89 -20.51 1.60
C TRP A 242 2.30 -20.98 1.22
N ALA A 243 2.98 -20.24 0.38
CA ALA A 243 4.36 -20.54 0.01
C ALA A 243 5.27 -20.54 1.24
N SER A 244 5.99 -21.62 1.47
CA SER A 244 6.88 -21.81 2.63
C SER A 244 8.20 -21.06 2.47
N THR A 245 8.17 -19.76 2.26
CA THR A 245 9.33 -18.94 1.91
C THR A 245 10.42 -18.91 2.98
N SER A 246 10.04 -18.80 4.25
CA SER A 246 11.01 -18.73 5.36
C SER A 246 11.58 -20.06 5.82
N LYS A 247 10.89 -21.19 5.53
CA LYS A 247 11.31 -22.55 5.93
C LYS A 247 12.09 -23.28 4.84
N THR A 248 12.05 -22.82 3.61
CA THR A 248 12.72 -23.47 2.48
C THR A 248 14.10 -22.86 2.30
N CYS A 249 15.13 -23.66 2.25
CA CYS A 249 16.47 -23.21 1.93
C CYS A 249 16.51 -22.66 0.50
N TRP A 250 16.88 -21.39 0.34
CA TRP A 250 16.94 -20.78 -0.98
C TRP A 250 18.03 -21.39 -1.86
N TYR A 251 19.06 -22.01 -1.23
CA TYR A 251 20.21 -22.58 -1.93
C TYR A 251 19.89 -23.96 -2.51
N CYS A 252 19.47 -24.94 -1.67
CA CYS A 252 19.25 -26.31 -2.11
C CYS A 252 17.77 -26.70 -2.23
N GLY A 253 16.83 -25.88 -1.80
CA GLY A 253 15.40 -26.17 -1.84
C GLY A 253 14.89 -27.08 -0.69
N HIS A 254 15.77 -27.57 0.20
CA HIS A 254 15.34 -28.35 1.35
C HIS A 254 14.37 -27.57 2.23
N LYS A 255 13.28 -28.20 2.65
CA LYS A 255 12.22 -27.57 3.46
C LYS A 255 12.26 -28.13 4.88
N LEU A 256 12.51 -27.25 5.86
CA LEU A 256 12.41 -27.60 7.27
C LEU A 256 10.96 -27.91 7.66
N GLU A 257 10.75 -28.92 8.46
CA GLU A 257 9.43 -29.22 9.00
C GLU A 257 8.94 -28.11 9.91
N LYS A 258 9.80 -27.59 10.79
CA LYS A 258 9.45 -26.59 11.79
C LYS A 258 10.54 -25.51 11.90
N LEU A 259 10.12 -24.26 11.94
CA LEU A 259 11.00 -23.12 12.19
C LEU A 259 10.27 -22.14 13.10
N ASP A 260 10.71 -22.03 14.35
CA ASP A 260 10.09 -21.12 15.31
C ASP A 260 10.21 -19.64 14.90
N LEU A 261 9.18 -18.85 15.21
CA LEU A 261 9.15 -17.41 14.88
C LEU A 261 10.26 -16.62 15.55
N LYS A 262 10.86 -17.15 16.62
CA LYS A 262 11.96 -16.51 17.36
C LYS A 262 13.32 -16.72 16.68
N VAL A 263 13.47 -17.78 15.88
CA VAL A 263 14.71 -18.12 15.19
C VAL A 263 14.92 -17.14 14.04
N ARG A 264 16.03 -16.41 14.07
CA ARG A 264 16.40 -15.43 13.04
C ARG A 264 17.47 -15.92 12.10
N CYS A 265 18.39 -16.72 12.59
CA CYS A 265 19.41 -17.37 11.80
C CYS A 265 19.28 -18.88 11.97
N TRP A 266 19.46 -19.64 10.89
CA TRP A 266 19.38 -21.08 10.90
C TRP A 266 20.32 -21.69 9.85
N THR A 267 20.76 -22.90 10.10
CA THR A 267 21.62 -23.67 9.20
C THR A 267 20.80 -24.74 8.51
N CYS A 268 20.95 -24.92 7.20
CA CYS A 268 20.25 -25.94 6.45
C CYS A 268 20.83 -27.33 6.77
N GLU A 269 19.98 -28.24 7.19
CA GLU A 269 20.37 -29.65 7.53
C GLU A 269 20.87 -30.42 6.31
N ALA A 270 20.42 -30.07 5.09
CA ALA A 270 20.77 -30.80 3.89
C ALA A 270 22.06 -30.31 3.21
N CYS A 271 22.36 -29.00 3.25
CA CYS A 271 23.50 -28.45 2.53
C CYS A 271 24.46 -27.63 3.40
N GLY A 272 24.20 -27.48 4.70
CA GLY A 272 25.04 -26.74 5.63
C GLY A 272 25.03 -25.20 5.47
N ALA A 273 24.24 -24.67 4.54
CA ALA A 273 24.20 -23.22 4.31
C ALA A 273 23.56 -22.48 5.48
N GLU A 274 24.18 -21.38 5.92
CA GLU A 274 23.64 -20.52 6.96
C GLU A 274 22.71 -19.45 6.34
N HIS A 275 21.59 -19.19 6.98
CA HIS A 275 20.56 -18.27 6.51
C HIS A 275 20.14 -17.28 7.57
N ASP A 276 20.08 -15.99 7.20
CA ASP A 276 19.17 -15.05 7.84
C ASP A 276 17.76 -15.36 7.33
N ARG A 277 16.82 -15.55 8.26
CA ARG A 277 15.45 -15.99 7.96
C ARG A 277 14.72 -15.09 6.99
N ASP A 278 14.79 -13.77 7.22
CA ASP A 278 14.03 -12.78 6.46
C ASP A 278 14.66 -12.60 5.06
N GLU A 279 16.01 -12.67 4.96
CA GLU A 279 16.71 -12.65 3.68
C GLU A 279 16.46 -13.93 2.87
N ASN A 280 16.50 -15.09 3.52
CA ASN A 280 16.15 -16.37 2.90
C ASN A 280 14.73 -16.34 2.34
N ALA A 281 13.76 -15.80 3.10
CA ALA A 281 12.38 -15.63 2.65
C ALA A 281 12.32 -14.72 1.41
N ALA A 282 12.99 -13.57 1.44
CA ALA A 282 13.00 -12.63 0.31
C ALA A 282 13.60 -13.23 -0.98
N ARG A 283 14.65 -14.07 -0.85
CA ARG A 283 15.25 -14.80 -1.98
C ARG A 283 14.29 -15.85 -2.55
N ASN A 284 13.58 -16.60 -1.69
CA ASN A 284 12.55 -17.53 -2.11
C ASN A 284 11.36 -16.84 -2.77
N ILE A 285 10.92 -15.68 -2.22
CA ILE A 285 9.89 -14.84 -2.84
C ILE A 285 10.29 -14.45 -4.25
N LYS A 286 11.53 -13.98 -4.45
CA LYS A 286 12.08 -13.67 -5.78
C LYS A 286 12.01 -14.87 -6.70
N ARG A 287 12.50 -16.04 -6.26
CA ARG A 287 12.53 -17.29 -7.03
C ARG A 287 11.13 -17.69 -7.50
N LEU A 288 10.15 -17.69 -6.59
CA LEU A 288 8.76 -18.02 -6.91
C LEU A 288 8.16 -17.02 -7.89
N GLY A 289 8.41 -15.74 -7.70
CA GLY A 289 7.94 -14.70 -8.63
C GLY A 289 8.55 -14.82 -10.03
N VAL A 290 9.81 -15.24 -10.16
CA VAL A 290 10.43 -15.55 -11.46
C VAL A 290 9.72 -16.73 -12.13
N LEU A 291 9.35 -17.76 -11.38
CA LEU A 291 8.58 -18.89 -11.90
C LEU A 291 7.19 -18.46 -12.37
N GLU A 292 6.48 -17.64 -11.60
CA GLU A 292 5.18 -17.10 -12.00
C GLU A 292 5.27 -16.20 -13.25
N LEU A 293 6.30 -15.37 -13.36
CA LEU A 293 6.53 -14.56 -14.56
C LEU A 293 6.76 -15.43 -15.78
N ARG A 294 7.59 -16.46 -15.68
CA ARG A 294 7.82 -17.42 -16.79
C ARG A 294 6.56 -18.18 -17.16
N ALA A 295 5.79 -18.64 -16.18
CA ALA A 295 4.50 -19.30 -16.40
C ALA A 295 3.48 -18.37 -17.06
N GLY A 296 3.53 -17.08 -16.77
CA GLY A 296 2.71 -16.04 -17.41
C GLY A 296 3.19 -15.62 -18.81
N GLY A 297 4.18 -16.30 -19.39
CA GLY A 297 4.69 -16.06 -20.74
C GLY A 297 5.74 -14.93 -20.86
N TRP A 298 6.22 -14.39 -19.74
CA TRP A 298 7.26 -13.35 -19.75
C TRP A 298 8.64 -13.97 -19.91
N HIS A 299 9.46 -13.39 -20.79
CA HIS A 299 10.82 -13.86 -21.03
C HIS A 299 11.74 -13.39 -19.90
N VAL A 300 12.17 -14.33 -19.04
CA VAL A 300 13.20 -14.11 -18.03
C VAL A 300 14.37 -15.04 -18.39
N PRO A 301 15.45 -14.52 -19.03
CA PRO A 301 16.63 -15.30 -19.33
C PRO A 301 17.21 -15.87 -18.04
N GLY A 302 17.55 -17.17 -18.03
CA GLY A 302 18.22 -17.78 -16.89
C GLY A 302 19.67 -17.32 -16.83
N CYS A 303 20.12 -16.82 -15.68
CA CYS A 303 21.56 -16.86 -15.37
C CYS A 303 21.93 -18.35 -15.24
N GLY A 304 22.81 -18.84 -16.09
CA GLY A 304 23.24 -20.22 -16.14
C GLY A 304 23.80 -20.66 -14.78
N GLY A 305 23.13 -21.60 -14.14
CA GLY A 305 23.59 -22.26 -12.94
C GLY A 305 22.51 -22.47 -11.91
N LEU A 306 21.66 -23.47 -12.13
CA LEU A 306 21.16 -24.42 -11.16
C LEU A 306 20.08 -25.28 -11.82
N ARG A 307 20.50 -26.44 -12.35
CA ARG A 307 19.59 -27.53 -12.66
C ARG A 307 19.04 -28.07 -11.33
N GLN A 308 17.84 -27.67 -10.96
CA GLN A 308 17.01 -28.46 -10.04
C GLN A 308 15.55 -28.34 -10.48
N THR A 309 15.04 -29.44 -10.97
CA THR A 309 13.63 -29.74 -11.15
C THR A 309 12.93 -29.61 -9.78
N VAL A 310 12.25 -28.48 -9.57
CA VAL A 310 11.30 -28.37 -8.47
C VAL A 310 10.00 -28.98 -8.98
N HIS A 311 9.65 -30.18 -8.52
CA HIS A 311 8.30 -30.69 -8.64
C HIS A 311 7.37 -29.75 -7.88
N VAL A 312 6.68 -28.90 -8.60
CA VAL A 312 5.48 -28.21 -8.10
C VAL A 312 4.38 -29.27 -8.15
N THR A 313 4.21 -29.99 -7.05
CA THR A 313 2.96 -30.72 -6.82
C THR A 313 1.89 -29.67 -6.61
N ALA A 314 1.08 -29.45 -7.64
CA ALA A 314 -0.19 -28.77 -7.50
C ALA A 314 -0.98 -29.57 -6.44
N ALA A 315 -1.42 -28.89 -5.38
CA ALA A 315 -2.38 -29.41 -4.42
C ALA A 315 -3.74 -29.53 -5.15
N ALA A 316 -3.92 -30.62 -5.88
CA ALA A 316 -5.19 -31.01 -6.51
C ALA A 316 -5.98 -32.00 -5.64
N ASP A 317 -5.51 -32.35 -4.43
CA ASP A 317 -6.10 -33.46 -3.65
C ASP A 317 -6.80 -33.06 -2.35
N GLU A 318 -7.23 -31.81 -2.17
CA GLU A 318 -8.05 -31.44 -0.99
C GLU A 318 -9.48 -30.99 -1.31
N ALA A 319 -9.99 -31.25 -2.51
CA ALA A 319 -11.38 -30.92 -2.88
C ALA A 319 -12.38 -32.04 -2.64
N GLU A 320 -11.99 -33.24 -2.21
CA GLU A 320 -12.90 -34.41 -2.05
C GLU A 320 -13.30 -34.77 -0.62
N ASN A 321 -12.91 -33.99 0.40
CA ASN A 321 -13.25 -34.33 1.79
C ASN A 321 -14.21 -33.33 2.48
N ILE A 322 -15.06 -32.61 1.75
CA ILE A 322 -16.18 -31.82 2.33
C ILE A 322 -17.49 -32.22 1.63
N ALA A 323 -17.76 -33.51 1.54
CA ALA A 323 -19.08 -34.06 1.21
C ALA A 323 -19.19 -35.49 1.76
N ALA A 324 -19.26 -35.60 3.08
CA ALA A 324 -19.82 -36.76 3.80
C ALA A 324 -20.24 -36.31 5.20
#